data_6de035df91dfb2238f232f5ca89a36a2
#
_entry.id   6de035df91dfb2238f232f5ca89a36a2
#
_cell.length_a   1.000
_cell.length_b   1.000
_cell.length_c   1.000
_cell.angle_alpha   90.00
_cell.angle_beta   90.00
_cell.angle_gamma   90.00
#
_symmetry.space_group_name_H-M   'P 1'
#
loop_
_entity.id
_entity.type
_entity.pdbx_description
1 polymer ?
#
loop_
_entity_poly.entity_id
_entity_poly.type
_entity_poly.pdbx_seq_one_letter_code
_entity_poly.pdbx_strand_id
1 'polypeptide(L)'
;AAHSAASAAPAPAVWRLRPPPADPARLPQKLSVTAFKAYLDCPFRFYLARVLGMEPADDGAREIDPAGFGTLAHEALATLAAVPELADEAQLAARLLAELDRRVQTRFGARPPFAVVVQLDSLRQRLAAAARVHAESVRAGWRIVAVEEPFAVAFHGLQLVGRIDRIDRHADGRLRILDYKTADGGQRPLETHYQPRLKKWIDLQLPLYRHVHEQLHPDAGPVAVGYFNLPKAVAETAIAEMDFAAKSGEDLYAAALARAREVVAAIQAGVFWPPAEKRADRDVFALLFGADPPLIEEPRAP
;
A
#
# COMPACT_ATOMS: atom_id res chain seq x y z
N ALA A 1 -49.88 -51.42 -13.41
CA ALA A 1 -49.20 -50.54 -12.52
C ALA A 1 -47.81 -50.27 -13.10
N ALA A 2 -47.65 -49.14 -13.77
CA ALA A 2 -46.35 -48.70 -14.28
C ALA A 2 -45.73 -47.77 -13.25
N HIS A 3 -44.61 -48.19 -12.66
CA HIS A 3 -43.80 -47.34 -11.80
C HIS A 3 -42.95 -46.42 -12.69
N SER A 4 -43.31 -45.15 -12.71
CA SER A 4 -42.47 -44.09 -13.27
C SER A 4 -41.29 -43.88 -12.34
N ALA A 5 -40.08 -44.28 -12.76
CA ALA A 5 -38.85 -43.92 -12.08
C ALA A 5 -38.58 -42.43 -12.36
N ALA A 6 -38.75 -41.59 -11.34
CA ALA A 6 -38.34 -40.20 -11.41
C ALA A 6 -36.79 -40.15 -11.58
N SER A 7 -36.35 -39.75 -12.75
CA SER A 7 -34.94 -39.46 -13.02
C SER A 7 -34.51 -38.30 -12.13
N ALA A 8 -33.69 -38.57 -11.12
CA ALA A 8 -33.07 -37.52 -10.31
C ALA A 8 -32.23 -36.62 -11.24
N ALA A 9 -32.52 -35.33 -11.26
CA ALA A 9 -31.69 -34.37 -11.99
C ALA A 9 -30.22 -34.50 -11.51
N PRO A 10 -29.25 -34.50 -12.43
CA PRO A 10 -27.86 -34.58 -12.03
C PRO A 10 -27.53 -33.40 -11.08
N ALA A 11 -26.85 -33.70 -9.97
CA ALA A 11 -26.37 -32.68 -9.07
C ALA A 11 -25.56 -31.64 -9.86
N PRO A 12 -25.73 -30.34 -9.59
CA PRO A 12 -24.97 -29.31 -10.29
C PRO A 12 -23.48 -29.62 -10.21
N ALA A 13 -22.81 -29.62 -11.36
CA ALA A 13 -21.37 -29.84 -11.44
C ALA A 13 -20.67 -28.69 -10.71
N VAL A 14 -20.11 -28.95 -9.53
CA VAL A 14 -19.37 -27.98 -8.76
C VAL A 14 -17.99 -27.87 -9.39
N TRP A 15 -17.75 -26.75 -10.08
CA TRP A 15 -16.44 -26.48 -10.65
C TRP A 15 -15.44 -26.11 -9.54
N ARG A 16 -14.30 -26.80 -9.51
CA ARG A 16 -13.26 -26.59 -8.50
C ARG A 16 -11.98 -26.12 -9.18
N LEU A 17 -11.54 -24.92 -8.82
CA LEU A 17 -10.27 -24.38 -9.31
C LEU A 17 -9.11 -25.08 -8.60
N ARG A 18 -8.22 -25.69 -9.37
CA ARG A 18 -6.92 -26.19 -8.90
C ARG A 18 -5.84 -25.35 -9.54
N PRO A 19 -5.22 -24.43 -8.81
CA PRO A 19 -4.07 -23.71 -9.35
C PRO A 19 -2.89 -24.68 -9.55
N PRO A 20 -2.00 -24.42 -10.53
CA PRO A 20 -0.79 -25.20 -10.67
C PRO A 20 0.09 -25.01 -9.41
N PRO A 21 0.96 -25.99 -9.08
CA PRO A 21 1.95 -25.81 -8.02
C PRO A 21 2.90 -24.66 -8.36
N ALA A 22 3.48 -24.03 -7.32
CA ALA A 22 4.43 -22.97 -7.53
C ALA A 22 5.69 -23.49 -8.22
N ASP A 23 6.00 -22.96 -9.42
CA ASP A 23 7.25 -23.22 -10.11
C ASP A 23 8.37 -22.40 -9.42
N PRO A 24 9.42 -23.07 -8.88
CA PRO A 24 10.54 -22.38 -8.24
C PRO A 24 11.21 -21.31 -9.14
N ALA A 25 11.21 -21.51 -10.46
CA ALA A 25 11.77 -20.56 -11.42
C ALA A 25 10.93 -19.26 -11.54
N ARG A 26 9.68 -19.29 -11.12
CA ARG A 26 8.76 -18.14 -11.13
C ARG A 26 8.66 -17.40 -9.80
N LEU A 27 9.30 -17.92 -8.75
CA LEU A 27 9.28 -17.25 -7.46
C LEU A 27 9.97 -15.88 -7.55
N PRO A 28 9.38 -14.83 -6.97
CA PRO A 28 9.92 -13.49 -7.09
C PRO A 28 11.28 -13.37 -6.41
N GLN A 29 12.26 -12.84 -7.12
CA GLN A 29 13.59 -12.50 -6.60
C GLN A 29 13.63 -11.08 -6.05
N LYS A 30 12.61 -10.28 -6.35
CA LYS A 30 12.43 -8.90 -5.88
C LYS A 30 11.04 -8.73 -5.31
N LEU A 31 10.92 -8.05 -4.17
CA LEU A 31 9.64 -7.72 -3.55
C LEU A 31 9.56 -6.23 -3.25
N SER A 32 8.44 -5.61 -3.59
CA SER A 32 8.14 -4.28 -3.08
C SER A 32 7.70 -4.37 -1.62
N VAL A 33 7.90 -3.32 -0.83
CA VAL A 33 7.44 -3.30 0.57
C VAL A 33 5.92 -3.51 0.68
N THR A 34 5.14 -3.07 -0.29
CA THR A 34 3.68 -3.28 -0.37
C THR A 34 3.30 -4.73 -0.69
N ALA A 35 4.20 -5.51 -1.29
CA ALA A 35 3.95 -6.92 -1.58
C ALA A 35 3.82 -7.77 -0.32
N PHE A 36 4.45 -7.37 0.79
CA PHE A 36 4.31 -8.04 2.09
C PHE A 36 2.86 -8.00 2.58
N LYS A 37 2.20 -6.83 2.47
CA LYS A 37 0.78 -6.72 2.81
C LYS A 37 -0.06 -7.67 1.97
N ALA A 38 0.17 -7.71 0.65
CA ALA A 38 -0.58 -8.60 -0.24
C ALA A 38 -0.43 -10.08 0.16
N TYR A 39 0.78 -10.51 0.57
CA TYR A 39 1.01 -11.88 1.06
C TYR A 39 0.33 -12.11 2.42
N LEU A 40 0.41 -11.14 3.35
CA LEU A 40 -0.20 -11.23 4.68
C LEU A 40 -1.75 -11.24 4.61
N ASP A 41 -2.32 -10.53 3.65
CA ASP A 41 -3.76 -10.51 3.40
C ASP A 41 -4.24 -11.86 2.84
N CYS A 42 -3.54 -12.42 1.86
CA CYS A 42 -3.85 -13.74 1.31
C CYS A 42 -2.67 -14.30 0.47
N PRO A 43 -1.93 -15.29 0.98
CA PRO A 43 -0.82 -15.91 0.24
C PRO A 43 -1.25 -16.44 -1.13
N PHE A 44 -2.45 -17.00 -1.24
CA PHE A 44 -2.96 -17.54 -2.49
C PHE A 44 -3.23 -16.44 -3.55
N ARG A 45 -3.81 -15.30 -3.15
CA ARG A 45 -4.01 -14.16 -4.06
C ARG A 45 -2.69 -13.52 -4.48
N PHE A 46 -1.74 -13.48 -3.55
CA PHE A 46 -0.36 -13.09 -3.87
C PHE A 46 0.23 -13.99 -4.96
N TYR A 47 0.06 -15.31 -4.84
CA TYR A 47 0.50 -16.29 -5.84
C TYR A 47 -0.09 -16.01 -7.23
N LEU A 48 -1.41 -15.82 -7.30
CA LEU A 48 -2.08 -15.52 -8.58
C LEU A 48 -1.51 -14.24 -9.22
N ALA A 49 -1.41 -13.17 -8.45
CA ALA A 49 -0.98 -11.87 -8.96
C ALA A 49 0.53 -11.79 -9.24
N ARG A 50 1.38 -12.34 -8.36
CA ARG A 50 2.82 -12.09 -8.38
C ARG A 50 3.66 -13.24 -8.91
N VAL A 51 3.17 -14.47 -8.82
CA VAL A 51 3.88 -15.66 -9.35
C VAL A 51 3.31 -16.05 -10.70
N LEU A 52 1.98 -16.10 -10.84
CA LEU A 52 1.32 -16.40 -12.12
C LEU A 52 1.18 -15.18 -13.05
N GLY A 53 1.33 -13.96 -12.54
CA GLY A 53 1.21 -12.74 -13.32
C GLY A 53 -0.22 -12.45 -13.78
N MET A 54 -1.23 -12.91 -13.03
CA MET A 54 -2.64 -12.65 -13.37
C MET A 54 -2.99 -11.21 -13.03
N GLU A 55 -3.53 -10.51 -14.00
CA GLU A 55 -4.02 -9.13 -13.84
C GLU A 55 -5.54 -9.08 -13.87
N PRO A 56 -6.18 -8.13 -13.14
CA PRO A 56 -7.60 -7.88 -13.29
C PRO A 56 -7.91 -7.45 -14.73
N ALA A 57 -9.08 -7.83 -15.23
CA ALA A 57 -9.55 -7.28 -16.50
C ALA A 57 -9.78 -5.76 -16.33
N ASP A 58 -9.26 -4.97 -17.26
CA ASP A 58 -9.59 -3.54 -17.35
C ASP A 58 -11.04 -3.42 -17.87
N ASP A 59 -11.92 -2.90 -17.04
CA ASP A 59 -13.34 -2.70 -17.35
C ASP A 59 -13.62 -1.30 -17.97
N GLY A 60 -12.58 -0.54 -18.32
CA GLY A 60 -12.71 0.77 -18.92
C GLY A 60 -13.31 1.81 -17.96
N ALA A 61 -12.90 1.79 -16.71
CA ALA A 61 -13.43 2.63 -15.64
C ALA A 61 -13.54 4.11 -16.06
N ARG A 62 -14.73 4.70 -15.88
CA ARG A 62 -15.03 6.12 -16.16
C ARG A 62 -14.60 7.06 -15.03
N GLU A 63 -13.99 6.52 -14.00
CA GLU A 63 -13.55 7.20 -12.78
C GLU A 63 -12.06 6.99 -12.56
N ILE A 64 -11.45 7.84 -11.75
CA ILE A 64 -10.08 7.62 -11.28
C ILE A 64 -10.16 6.53 -10.22
N ASP A 65 -9.45 5.42 -10.41
CA ASP A 65 -9.30 4.40 -9.40
C ASP A 65 -8.49 4.93 -8.19
N PRO A 66 -8.57 4.31 -7.01
CA PRO A 66 -7.87 4.79 -5.82
C PRO A 66 -6.36 4.90 -5.98
N ALA A 67 -5.74 4.01 -6.79
CA ALA A 67 -4.31 4.07 -7.06
C ALA A 67 -3.97 5.30 -7.90
N GLY A 68 -4.73 5.57 -8.96
CA GLY A 68 -4.58 6.77 -9.78
C GLY A 68 -4.84 8.07 -9.03
N PHE A 69 -5.82 8.07 -8.09
CA PHE A 69 -6.07 9.20 -7.21
C PHE A 69 -4.88 9.47 -6.28
N GLY A 70 -4.32 8.41 -5.67
CA GLY A 70 -3.09 8.48 -4.88
C GLY A 70 -1.91 8.99 -5.69
N THR A 71 -1.71 8.47 -6.91
CA THR A 71 -0.61 8.89 -7.80
C THR A 71 -0.65 10.39 -8.09
N LEU A 72 -1.83 10.94 -8.41
CA LEU A 72 -1.96 12.40 -8.64
C LEU A 72 -1.62 13.22 -7.38
N ALA A 73 -1.99 12.73 -6.19
CA ALA A 73 -1.61 13.37 -4.94
C ALA A 73 -0.10 13.36 -4.71
N HIS A 74 0.55 12.20 -4.85
CA HIS A 74 2.00 12.03 -4.69
C HIS A 74 2.79 12.91 -5.66
N GLU A 75 2.41 12.92 -6.95
CA GLU A 75 3.05 13.75 -7.96
C GLU A 75 2.96 15.25 -7.65
N ALA A 76 1.81 15.72 -7.15
CA ALA A 76 1.68 17.11 -6.72
C ALA A 76 2.55 17.41 -5.50
N LEU A 77 2.49 16.55 -4.46
CA LEU A 77 3.24 16.73 -3.22
C LEU A 77 4.77 16.65 -3.41
N ALA A 78 5.25 15.86 -4.36
CA ALA A 78 6.67 15.78 -4.69
C ALA A 78 7.27 17.14 -5.11
N THR A 79 6.44 18.06 -5.66
CA THR A 79 6.91 19.40 -6.06
C THR A 79 7.33 20.28 -4.88
N LEU A 80 6.93 19.94 -3.65
CA LEU A 80 7.31 20.68 -2.44
C LEU A 80 8.82 20.59 -2.16
N ALA A 81 9.51 19.56 -2.63
CA ALA A 81 10.96 19.41 -2.48
C ALA A 81 11.77 20.54 -3.17
N ALA A 82 11.19 21.19 -4.19
CA ALA A 82 11.86 22.31 -4.87
C ALA A 82 11.81 23.63 -4.07
N VAL A 83 11.02 23.67 -2.99
CA VAL A 83 10.84 24.87 -2.15
C VAL A 83 10.89 24.53 -0.64
N PRO A 84 11.97 23.87 -0.16
CA PRO A 84 12.02 23.27 1.17
C PRO A 84 11.86 24.27 2.33
N GLU A 85 12.16 25.56 2.09
CA GLU A 85 12.06 26.64 3.08
C GLU A 85 10.74 27.38 3.04
N LEU A 86 9.88 27.12 2.04
CA LEU A 86 8.62 27.86 1.88
C LEU A 86 7.61 27.44 2.95
N ALA A 87 7.18 28.40 3.76
CA ALA A 87 6.19 28.23 4.83
C ALA A 87 4.90 29.06 4.63
N ASP A 88 4.75 29.67 3.45
CA ASP A 88 3.52 30.38 3.08
C ASP A 88 2.49 29.38 2.52
N GLU A 89 1.41 29.23 3.25
CA GLU A 89 0.35 28.26 2.93
C GLU A 89 -0.30 28.52 1.56
N ALA A 90 -0.55 29.79 1.23
CA ALA A 90 -1.21 30.16 -0.02
C ALA A 90 -0.31 29.85 -1.23
N GLN A 91 0.97 30.16 -1.14
CA GLN A 91 1.94 29.84 -2.21
C GLN A 91 2.13 28.35 -2.37
N LEU A 92 2.19 27.59 -1.27
CA LEU A 92 2.27 26.12 -1.29
C LEU A 92 1.03 25.51 -1.94
N ALA A 93 -0.17 25.96 -1.54
CA ALA A 93 -1.42 25.51 -2.13
C ALA A 93 -1.48 25.81 -3.63
N ALA A 94 -1.14 27.04 -4.04
CA ALA A 94 -1.11 27.42 -5.46
C ALA A 94 -0.17 26.52 -6.27
N ARG A 95 1.01 26.18 -5.72
CA ARG A 95 1.96 25.27 -6.37
C ARG A 95 1.40 23.87 -6.55
N LEU A 96 0.82 23.30 -5.48
CA LEU A 96 0.23 21.95 -5.53
C LEU A 96 -0.93 21.87 -6.53
N LEU A 97 -1.79 22.86 -6.55
CA LEU A 97 -2.93 22.93 -7.46
C LEU A 97 -2.50 23.12 -8.93
N ALA A 98 -1.49 23.96 -9.19
CA ALA A 98 -0.94 24.13 -10.53
C ALA A 98 -0.35 22.82 -11.07
N GLU A 99 0.38 22.04 -10.24
CA GLU A 99 0.90 20.75 -10.65
C GLU A 99 -0.23 19.74 -10.89
N LEU A 100 -1.24 19.68 -10.01
CA LEU A 100 -2.41 18.84 -10.22
C LEU A 100 -3.08 19.15 -11.56
N ASP A 101 -3.33 20.42 -11.87
CA ASP A 101 -3.99 20.83 -13.11
C ASP A 101 -3.16 20.45 -14.34
N ARG A 102 -1.83 20.58 -14.26
CA ARG A 102 -0.92 20.15 -15.30
C ARG A 102 -1.00 18.63 -15.55
N ARG A 103 -1.04 17.81 -14.47
CA ARG A 103 -1.14 16.34 -14.57
C ARG A 103 -2.49 15.91 -15.13
N VAL A 104 -3.57 16.56 -14.67
CA VAL A 104 -4.93 16.33 -15.18
C VAL A 104 -5.00 16.63 -16.67
N GLN A 105 -4.48 17.78 -17.10
CA GLN A 105 -4.44 18.14 -18.51
C GLN A 105 -3.69 17.10 -19.35
N THR A 106 -2.57 16.58 -18.85
CA THR A 106 -1.78 15.55 -19.54
C THR A 106 -2.53 14.21 -19.62
N ARG A 107 -3.23 13.81 -18.56
CA ARG A 107 -3.86 12.48 -18.45
C ARG A 107 -5.26 12.43 -19.08
N PHE A 108 -6.05 13.48 -18.91
CA PHE A 108 -7.46 13.51 -19.29
C PHE A 108 -7.79 14.57 -20.36
N GLY A 109 -6.83 15.41 -20.75
CA GLY A 109 -7.05 16.52 -21.68
C GLY A 109 -7.86 17.65 -21.07
N ALA A 110 -8.38 18.54 -21.96
CA ALA A 110 -9.11 19.75 -21.55
C ALA A 110 -10.53 19.49 -21.00
N ARG A 111 -11.07 18.28 -21.17
CA ARG A 111 -12.46 17.94 -20.79
C ARG A 111 -12.51 16.56 -20.12
N PRO A 112 -12.06 16.44 -18.86
CA PRO A 112 -12.17 15.20 -18.11
C PRO A 112 -13.65 14.81 -17.94
N PRO A 113 -13.99 13.50 -17.80
CA PRO A 113 -15.32 13.03 -17.48
C PRO A 113 -15.85 13.66 -16.19
N PHE A 114 -17.17 13.82 -16.07
CA PHE A 114 -17.80 14.50 -14.92
C PHE A 114 -17.43 13.82 -13.58
N ALA A 115 -17.44 12.49 -13.51
CA ALA A 115 -17.04 11.76 -12.31
C ALA A 115 -15.59 12.08 -11.89
N VAL A 116 -14.68 12.18 -12.86
CA VAL A 116 -13.29 12.60 -12.64
C VAL A 116 -13.23 14.03 -12.09
N VAL A 117 -14.05 14.96 -12.62
CA VAL A 117 -14.10 16.37 -12.12
C VAL A 117 -14.46 16.40 -10.63
N VAL A 118 -15.46 15.62 -10.19
CA VAL A 118 -15.87 15.54 -8.78
C VAL A 118 -14.73 14.99 -7.90
N GLN A 119 -14.04 13.95 -8.36
CA GLN A 119 -12.91 13.39 -7.64
C GLN A 119 -11.73 14.37 -7.53
N LEU A 120 -11.47 15.13 -8.61
CA LEU A 120 -10.43 16.16 -8.62
C LEU A 120 -10.75 17.33 -7.70
N ASP A 121 -12.02 17.71 -7.54
CA ASP A 121 -12.40 18.73 -6.57
C ASP A 121 -12.09 18.30 -5.14
N SER A 122 -12.40 17.06 -4.79
CA SER A 122 -11.99 16.47 -3.51
C SER A 122 -10.46 16.47 -3.33
N LEU A 123 -9.70 16.14 -4.38
CA LEU A 123 -8.25 16.16 -4.31
C LEU A 123 -7.68 17.56 -4.13
N ARG A 124 -8.25 18.58 -4.78
CA ARG A 124 -7.84 19.99 -4.59
C ARG A 124 -8.00 20.44 -3.14
N GLN A 125 -9.13 20.09 -2.51
CA GLN A 125 -9.37 20.41 -1.10
C GLN A 125 -8.35 19.71 -0.18
N ARG A 126 -8.05 18.44 -0.43
CA ARG A 126 -7.04 17.67 0.34
C ARG A 126 -5.63 18.24 0.17
N LEU A 127 -5.26 18.67 -1.05
CA LEU A 127 -3.97 19.29 -1.32
C LEU A 127 -3.82 20.67 -0.66
N ALA A 128 -4.90 21.47 -0.65
CA ALA A 128 -4.90 22.74 0.08
C ALA A 128 -4.68 22.54 1.59
N ALA A 129 -5.35 21.53 2.19
CA ALA A 129 -5.11 21.18 3.59
C ALA A 129 -3.69 20.64 3.83
N ALA A 130 -3.14 19.89 2.87
CA ALA A 130 -1.76 19.41 2.93
C ALA A 130 -0.75 20.57 2.90
N ALA A 131 -1.01 21.63 2.13
CA ALA A 131 -0.20 22.85 2.12
C ALA A 131 -0.08 23.49 3.52
N ARG A 132 -1.21 23.57 4.26
CA ARG A 132 -1.24 24.08 5.63
C ARG A 132 -0.36 23.22 6.55
N VAL A 133 -0.56 21.90 6.57
CA VAL A 133 0.21 20.95 7.41
C VAL A 133 1.70 20.98 7.06
N HIS A 134 2.04 21.10 5.76
CA HIS A 134 3.42 21.26 5.34
C HIS A 134 4.02 22.58 5.82
N ALA A 135 3.29 23.71 5.69
CA ALA A 135 3.76 25.01 6.21
C ALA A 135 4.02 24.97 7.71
N GLU A 136 3.12 24.35 8.50
CA GLU A 136 3.30 24.10 9.93
C GLU A 136 4.57 23.29 10.21
N SER A 137 4.80 22.23 9.43
CA SER A 137 5.99 21.37 9.53
C SER A 137 7.29 22.15 9.26
N VAL A 138 7.28 23.03 8.23
CA VAL A 138 8.43 23.89 7.90
C VAL A 138 8.72 24.88 9.04
N ARG A 139 7.67 25.51 9.61
CA ARG A 139 7.84 26.42 10.77
C ARG A 139 8.34 25.70 12.01
N ALA A 140 7.99 24.41 12.16
CA ALA A 140 8.50 23.57 13.24
C ALA A 140 9.95 23.07 13.02
N GLY A 141 10.62 23.48 11.94
CA GLY A 141 12.02 23.16 11.68
C GLY A 141 12.27 21.96 10.77
N TRP A 142 11.23 21.35 10.21
CA TRP A 142 11.37 20.25 9.26
C TRP A 142 11.58 20.74 7.83
N ARG A 143 12.45 20.04 7.10
CA ARG A 143 12.73 20.29 5.68
C ARG A 143 12.70 18.99 4.90
N ILE A 144 12.10 19.00 3.72
CA ILE A 144 12.18 17.89 2.77
C ILE A 144 13.61 17.76 2.29
N VAL A 145 14.21 16.59 2.41
CA VAL A 145 15.56 16.28 1.91
C VAL A 145 15.54 15.29 0.77
N ALA A 146 14.50 14.46 0.64
CA ALA A 146 14.29 13.58 -0.51
C ALA A 146 12.79 13.33 -0.73
N VAL A 147 12.41 13.13 -1.99
CA VAL A 147 11.07 12.70 -2.42
C VAL A 147 11.19 11.65 -3.49
N GLU A 148 10.24 10.70 -3.51
CA GLU A 148 10.19 9.63 -4.52
C GLU A 148 11.55 8.91 -4.63
N GLU A 149 12.23 8.70 -3.48
CA GLU A 149 13.58 8.14 -3.42
C GLU A 149 13.56 6.64 -3.70
N PRO A 150 14.13 6.18 -4.83
CA PRO A 150 14.14 4.77 -5.16
C PRO A 150 15.15 4.01 -4.30
N PHE A 151 14.83 2.77 -3.96
CA PHE A 151 15.76 1.89 -3.25
C PHE A 151 15.74 0.47 -3.78
N ALA A 152 16.87 -0.21 -3.56
CA ALA A 152 17.03 -1.65 -3.79
C ALA A 152 18.06 -2.18 -2.78
N VAL A 153 17.61 -2.94 -1.79
CA VAL A 153 18.45 -3.49 -0.73
C VAL A 153 18.28 -5.01 -0.61
N ALA A 154 19.35 -5.72 -0.23
CA ALA A 154 19.28 -7.16 0.02
C ALA A 154 18.50 -7.44 1.32
N PHE A 155 17.60 -8.41 1.29
CA PHE A 155 16.84 -8.83 2.46
C PHE A 155 16.58 -10.35 2.39
N HIS A 156 17.27 -11.15 3.20
CA HIS A 156 17.05 -12.60 3.36
C HIS A 156 16.94 -13.40 2.05
N GLY A 157 17.88 -13.18 1.11
CA GLY A 157 17.92 -13.88 -0.17
C GLY A 157 17.02 -13.30 -1.27
N LEU A 158 16.31 -12.23 -0.99
CA LEU A 158 15.57 -11.41 -1.96
C LEU A 158 16.16 -9.99 -2.03
N GLN A 159 15.70 -9.23 -3.00
CA GLN A 159 15.92 -7.80 -3.08
C GLN A 159 14.62 -7.06 -2.72
N LEU A 160 14.64 -6.25 -1.66
CA LEU A 160 13.58 -5.28 -1.40
C LEU A 160 13.75 -4.10 -2.36
N VAL A 161 12.69 -3.78 -3.08
CA VAL A 161 12.67 -2.66 -4.01
C VAL A 161 11.48 -1.75 -3.72
N GLY A 162 11.61 -0.50 -4.06
CA GLY A 162 10.51 0.45 -3.88
C GLY A 162 10.95 1.88 -4.02
N ARG A 163 10.11 2.74 -3.50
CA ARG A 163 10.31 4.18 -3.49
C ARG A 163 9.77 4.73 -2.19
N ILE A 164 10.54 5.59 -1.54
CA ILE A 164 10.12 6.31 -0.34
C ILE A 164 9.49 7.62 -0.82
N ASP A 165 8.25 7.88 -0.43
CA ASP A 165 7.52 9.06 -0.91
C ASP A 165 8.18 10.36 -0.47
N ARG A 166 8.60 10.44 0.82
CA ARG A 166 9.19 11.65 1.39
C ARG A 166 10.10 11.35 2.56
N ILE A 167 11.26 12.03 2.60
CA ILE A 167 12.17 12.05 3.75
C ILE A 167 12.33 13.50 4.18
N ASP A 168 12.08 13.76 5.47
CA ASP A 168 12.31 15.07 6.08
C ASP A 168 13.46 15.00 7.07
N ARG A 169 14.20 16.13 7.19
CA ARG A 169 15.19 16.39 8.23
C ARG A 169 14.75 17.56 9.08
N HIS A 170 14.80 17.39 10.38
CA HIS A 170 14.60 18.47 11.34
C HIS A 170 15.88 19.26 11.56
N ALA A 171 15.76 20.50 12.02
CA ALA A 171 16.89 21.39 12.28
C ALA A 171 17.89 20.84 13.34
N ASP A 172 17.43 19.94 14.24
CA ASP A 172 18.27 19.24 15.22
C ASP A 172 18.95 17.96 14.68
N GLY A 173 18.75 17.64 13.40
CA GLY A 173 19.32 16.47 12.72
C GLY A 173 18.45 15.23 12.67
N ARG A 174 17.35 15.15 13.43
CA ARG A 174 16.41 14.01 13.36
C ARG A 174 15.84 13.84 11.95
N LEU A 175 15.61 12.59 11.57
CA LEU A 175 15.00 12.22 10.29
C LEU A 175 13.63 11.58 10.49
N ARG A 176 12.73 11.77 9.52
CA ARG A 176 11.50 11.01 9.42
C ARG A 176 11.18 10.67 7.97
N ILE A 177 10.61 9.48 7.78
CA ILE A 177 10.07 9.00 6.51
C ILE A 177 8.56 9.10 6.59
N LEU A 178 7.96 9.71 5.59
CA LEU A 178 6.51 9.87 5.50
C LEU A 178 6.00 9.22 4.22
N ASP A 179 4.95 8.42 4.36
CA ASP A 179 4.20 7.83 3.26
C ASP A 179 2.84 8.55 3.14
N TYR A 180 2.46 8.94 1.94
CA TYR A 180 1.23 9.69 1.72
C TYR A 180 0.01 8.77 1.68
N LYS A 181 -1.01 9.09 2.47
CA LYS A 181 -2.26 8.31 2.53
C LYS A 181 -3.45 9.16 2.15
N THR A 182 -4.13 8.74 1.06
CA THR A 182 -5.32 9.40 0.51
C THR A 182 -6.62 8.64 0.80
N ALA A 183 -6.61 7.74 1.80
CA ALA A 183 -7.82 7.06 2.27
C ALA A 183 -8.85 8.07 2.81
N ASP A 184 -10.13 7.70 2.80
CA ASP A 184 -11.21 8.63 3.22
C ASP A 184 -11.11 9.03 4.70
N GLY A 185 -10.66 8.15 5.57
CA GLY A 185 -10.36 8.44 6.98
C GLY A 185 -8.89 8.61 7.25
N GLY A 186 -8.52 9.42 8.24
CA GLY A 186 -7.15 9.51 8.74
C GLY A 186 -6.67 8.16 9.29
N GLN A 187 -5.49 7.75 8.88
CA GLN A 187 -4.92 6.47 9.29
C GLN A 187 -3.95 6.67 10.46
N ARG A 188 -4.06 5.78 11.46
CA ARG A 188 -3.10 5.69 12.55
C ARG A 188 -2.06 4.63 12.21
N PRO A 189 -0.77 4.98 12.08
CA PRO A 189 0.23 4.07 11.55
C PRO A 189 0.28 2.71 12.24
N LEU A 190 0.34 2.66 13.57
CA LEU A 190 0.41 1.38 14.27
C LEU A 190 -0.85 0.53 14.09
N GLU A 191 -2.04 1.14 14.16
CA GLU A 191 -3.32 0.42 14.04
C GLU A 191 -3.54 -0.19 12.65
N THR A 192 -2.97 0.43 11.60
CA THR A 192 -3.04 -0.08 10.22
C THR A 192 -2.02 -1.17 9.94
N HIS A 193 -0.99 -1.31 10.78
CA HIS A 193 0.08 -2.29 10.59
C HIS A 193 -0.01 -3.47 11.55
N TYR A 194 -0.50 -3.25 12.77
CA TYR A 194 -0.45 -4.22 13.84
C TYR A 194 -1.79 -4.35 14.56
N GLN A 195 -2.21 -5.57 14.82
CA GLN A 195 -3.39 -5.92 15.60
C GLN A 195 -2.98 -6.36 17.01
N PRO A 196 -3.04 -5.49 18.03
CA PRO A 196 -2.48 -5.79 19.35
C PRO A 196 -3.13 -6.98 20.04
N ARG A 197 -4.46 -7.16 19.88
CA ARG A 197 -5.21 -8.28 20.47
C ARG A 197 -4.76 -9.65 19.97
N LEU A 198 -4.34 -9.72 18.69
CA LEU A 198 -3.88 -10.95 18.04
C LEU A 198 -2.37 -11.04 17.97
N LYS A 199 -1.66 -10.01 18.43
CA LYS A 199 -0.20 -9.84 18.27
C LYS A 199 0.26 -10.11 16.82
N LYS A 200 -0.53 -9.60 15.85
CA LYS A 200 -0.36 -9.93 14.43
C LYS A 200 -0.03 -8.69 13.62
N TRP A 201 1.06 -8.73 12.88
CA TRP A 201 1.38 -7.78 11.83
C TRP A 201 0.53 -8.08 10.58
N ILE A 202 -0.15 -7.05 10.05
CA ILE A 202 -1.01 -7.10 8.86
C ILE A 202 -0.48 -6.23 7.73
N ASP A 203 0.46 -5.34 8.03
CA ASP A 203 1.21 -4.56 7.06
C ASP A 203 2.63 -4.34 7.61
N LEU A 204 3.62 -4.27 6.74
CA LEU A 204 5.03 -4.11 7.10
C LEU A 204 5.71 -2.94 6.38
N GLN A 205 4.93 -2.09 5.69
CA GLN A 205 5.46 -1.01 4.86
C GLN A 205 6.36 -0.06 5.66
N LEU A 206 5.84 0.54 6.73
CA LEU A 206 6.61 1.50 7.53
C LEU A 206 7.81 0.88 8.26
N PRO A 207 7.69 -0.29 8.93
CA PRO A 207 8.85 -0.99 9.48
C PRO A 207 9.94 -1.28 8.45
N LEU A 208 9.56 -1.69 7.23
CA LEU A 208 10.51 -1.98 6.17
C LEU A 208 11.14 -0.70 5.60
N TYR A 209 10.43 0.41 5.49
CA TYR A 209 11.02 1.70 5.12
C TYR A 209 12.09 2.14 6.13
N ARG A 210 11.83 2.00 7.42
CA ARG A 210 12.83 2.25 8.47
C ARG A 210 14.05 1.34 8.27
N HIS A 211 13.86 0.05 8.11
CA HIS A 211 14.93 -0.91 7.89
C HIS A 211 15.77 -0.60 6.66
N VAL A 212 15.14 -0.30 5.53
CA VAL A 212 15.82 0.11 4.28
C VAL A 212 16.68 1.34 4.51
N HIS A 213 16.13 2.36 5.17
CA HIS A 213 16.87 3.59 5.43
C HIS A 213 18.08 3.34 6.34
N GLU A 214 17.92 2.57 7.43
CA GLU A 214 19.00 2.20 8.34
C GLU A 214 20.11 1.38 7.66
N GLN A 215 19.75 0.53 6.68
CA GLN A 215 20.74 -0.20 5.88
C GLN A 215 21.52 0.71 4.91
N LEU A 216 20.84 1.67 4.27
CA LEU A 216 21.48 2.57 3.31
C LEU A 216 22.29 3.67 3.99
N HIS A 217 21.92 4.02 5.22
CA HIS A 217 22.51 5.14 5.98
C HIS A 217 22.84 4.72 7.42
N PRO A 218 23.79 3.78 7.63
CA PRO A 218 24.06 3.23 8.95
C PRO A 218 24.52 4.28 9.98
N ASP A 219 25.10 5.38 9.51
CA ASP A 219 25.60 6.47 10.36
C ASP A 219 24.54 7.56 10.64
N ALA A 220 23.36 7.49 10.03
CA ALA A 220 22.34 8.54 10.15
C ALA A 220 21.55 8.49 11.47
N GLY A 221 21.73 7.45 12.28
CA GLY A 221 20.94 7.23 13.49
C GLY A 221 19.51 6.73 13.19
N PRO A 222 18.68 6.58 14.22
CA PRO A 222 17.33 6.07 14.06
C PRO A 222 16.45 7.08 13.30
N VAL A 223 15.63 6.56 12.38
CA VAL A 223 14.67 7.34 11.61
C VAL A 223 13.25 7.06 12.09
N ALA A 224 12.44 8.11 12.30
CA ALA A 224 11.01 7.99 12.53
C ALA A 224 10.30 7.64 11.20
N VAL A 225 9.21 6.89 11.29
CA VAL A 225 8.38 6.58 10.11
C VAL A 225 6.92 6.88 10.41
N GLY A 226 6.16 7.29 9.41
CA GLY A 226 4.77 7.66 9.63
C GLY A 226 4.00 7.92 8.35
N TYR A 227 2.80 8.43 8.52
CA TYR A 227 1.91 8.83 7.45
C TYR A 227 1.75 10.34 7.39
N PHE A 228 1.69 10.86 6.18
CA PHE A 228 1.10 12.15 5.91
C PHE A 228 -0.32 11.89 5.35
N ASN A 229 -1.31 12.04 6.21
CA ASN A 229 -2.70 11.73 5.89
C ASN A 229 -3.36 12.88 5.15
N LEU A 230 -4.02 12.57 4.03
CA LEU A 230 -4.87 13.46 3.24
C LEU A 230 -6.31 12.89 3.20
N PRO A 231 -7.05 12.88 4.33
CA PRO A 231 -8.37 12.30 4.40
C PRO A 231 -9.42 13.17 3.70
N LYS A 232 -10.62 12.58 3.48
CA LYS A 232 -11.77 13.33 2.93
C LYS A 232 -12.22 14.45 3.87
N ALA A 233 -12.19 14.21 5.17
CA ALA A 233 -12.38 15.23 6.19
C ALA A 233 -11.10 16.05 6.31
N VAL A 234 -10.94 17.09 5.48
CA VAL A 234 -9.70 17.87 5.33
C VAL A 234 -9.20 18.52 6.62
N ALA A 235 -10.08 18.72 7.60
CA ALA A 235 -9.69 19.19 8.94
C ALA A 235 -8.83 18.18 9.70
N GLU A 236 -8.89 16.89 9.34
CA GLU A 236 -8.11 15.79 9.94
C GLU A 236 -6.78 15.55 9.20
N THR A 237 -6.44 16.38 8.20
CA THR A 237 -5.14 16.30 7.52
C THR A 237 -4.02 16.53 8.51
N ALA A 238 -3.14 15.55 8.66
CA ALA A 238 -2.08 15.59 9.67
C ALA A 238 -0.94 14.63 9.34
N ILE A 239 0.21 14.86 9.95
CA ILE A 239 1.32 13.91 10.02
C ILE A 239 1.16 13.08 11.29
N ALA A 240 1.23 11.75 11.16
CA ALA A 240 1.16 10.80 12.26
C ALA A 240 2.36 9.86 12.21
N GLU A 241 3.21 9.90 13.23
CA GLU A 241 4.37 9.01 13.33
C GLU A 241 3.99 7.69 14.01
N MET A 242 4.68 6.61 13.64
CA MET A 242 4.50 5.28 14.22
C MET A 242 5.31 5.15 15.50
N ASP A 243 4.62 4.84 16.59
CA ASP A 243 5.27 4.48 17.84
C ASP A 243 5.46 2.95 17.90
N PHE A 244 6.71 2.52 17.97
CA PHE A 244 7.07 1.11 18.12
C PHE A 244 7.12 0.64 19.58
N ALA A 245 6.93 1.55 20.55
CA ALA A 245 6.88 1.17 21.96
C ALA A 245 5.56 0.48 22.28
N ALA A 246 5.61 -0.83 22.53
CA ALA A 246 4.46 -1.54 23.01
C ALA A 246 4.26 -1.29 24.51
N LYS A 247 3.00 -1.14 24.95
CA LYS A 247 2.64 -1.08 26.39
C LYS A 247 3.09 -2.33 27.16
N SER A 248 3.32 -3.44 26.45
CA SER A 248 3.81 -4.72 27.00
C SER A 248 5.33 -4.78 27.19
N GLY A 249 6.10 -3.75 26.76
CA GLY A 249 7.55 -3.79 26.74
C GLY A 249 8.17 -4.61 25.57
N GLU A 250 7.34 -5.10 24.67
CA GLU A 250 7.79 -5.81 23.46
C GLU A 250 8.40 -4.82 22.44
N ASP A 251 9.52 -5.20 21.82
CA ASP A 251 10.08 -4.45 20.69
C ASP A 251 9.29 -4.76 19.42
N LEU A 252 8.31 -3.90 19.13
CA LEU A 252 7.46 -4.06 17.94
C LEU A 252 8.24 -3.94 16.63
N TYR A 253 9.33 -3.18 16.59
CA TYR A 253 10.15 -3.09 15.39
C TYR A 253 10.89 -4.39 15.10
N ALA A 254 11.53 -4.98 16.10
CA ALA A 254 12.17 -6.29 15.96
C ALA A 254 11.14 -7.38 15.58
N ALA A 255 9.94 -7.35 16.17
CA ALA A 255 8.85 -8.26 15.84
C ALA A 255 8.37 -8.10 14.38
N ALA A 256 8.28 -6.86 13.86
CA ALA A 256 7.94 -6.59 12.46
C ALA A 256 8.98 -7.18 11.50
N LEU A 257 10.26 -6.99 11.79
CA LEU A 257 11.34 -7.55 10.97
C LEU A 257 11.39 -9.07 11.03
N ALA A 258 11.11 -9.67 12.20
CA ALA A 258 10.96 -11.12 12.32
C ALA A 258 9.82 -11.62 11.42
N ARG A 259 8.66 -10.95 11.45
CA ARG A 259 7.53 -11.29 10.56
C ARG A 259 7.87 -11.13 9.08
N ALA A 260 8.61 -10.09 8.71
CA ALA A 260 9.06 -9.90 7.33
C ALA A 260 9.95 -11.05 6.86
N ARG A 261 10.88 -11.54 7.71
CA ARG A 261 11.71 -12.73 7.42
C ARG A 261 10.88 -13.98 7.21
N GLU A 262 9.86 -14.20 8.04
CA GLU A 262 8.95 -15.35 7.88
C GLU A 262 8.20 -15.28 6.54
N VAL A 263 7.71 -14.10 6.14
CA VAL A 263 7.04 -13.91 4.84
C VAL A 263 7.99 -14.24 3.69
N VAL A 264 9.24 -13.76 3.73
CA VAL A 264 10.24 -14.05 2.70
C VAL A 264 10.52 -15.55 2.63
N ALA A 265 10.77 -16.21 3.78
CA ALA A 265 11.01 -17.65 3.84
C ALA A 265 9.83 -18.46 3.28
N ALA A 266 8.61 -18.07 3.60
CA ALA A 266 7.41 -18.72 3.10
C ALA A 266 7.24 -18.56 1.57
N ILE A 267 7.52 -17.37 1.03
CA ILE A 267 7.49 -17.13 -0.43
C ILE A 267 8.55 -17.98 -1.14
N GLN A 268 9.78 -18.02 -0.61
CA GLN A 268 10.88 -18.82 -1.16
C GLN A 268 10.60 -20.33 -1.11
N ALA A 269 9.85 -20.77 -0.10
CA ALA A 269 9.40 -22.15 0.03
C ALA A 269 8.14 -22.47 -0.79
N GLY A 270 7.58 -21.52 -1.53
CA GLY A 270 6.37 -21.72 -2.34
C GLY A 270 5.09 -21.91 -1.51
N VAL A 271 5.06 -21.39 -0.28
CA VAL A 271 3.90 -21.53 0.62
C VAL A 271 2.85 -20.49 0.28
N PHE A 272 1.86 -20.89 -0.52
CA PHE A 272 0.77 -20.00 -0.97
C PHE A 272 -0.63 -20.51 -0.62
N TRP A 273 -0.71 -21.63 0.06
CA TRP A 273 -1.95 -22.28 0.46
C TRP A 273 -2.05 -22.38 1.98
N PRO A 274 -3.24 -22.34 2.61
CA PRO A 274 -4.58 -22.12 2.02
C PRO A 274 -4.86 -20.65 1.71
N PRO A 275 -5.92 -20.37 0.90
CA PRO A 275 -6.42 -19.01 0.74
C PRO A 275 -6.96 -18.49 2.06
N ALA A 276 -6.89 -17.18 2.27
CA ALA A 276 -7.46 -16.55 3.45
C ALA A 276 -9.01 -16.70 3.45
N GLU A 277 -9.59 -17.02 4.62
CA GLU A 277 -11.04 -17.17 4.79
C GLU A 277 -11.78 -15.85 4.52
N LYS A 278 -11.21 -14.74 5.00
CA LYS A 278 -11.79 -13.41 4.82
C LYS A 278 -11.35 -12.82 3.49
N ARG A 279 -12.31 -12.41 2.67
CA ARG A 279 -12.04 -11.67 1.44
C ARG A 279 -11.48 -10.28 1.75
N ALA A 280 -10.56 -9.80 0.89
CA ALA A 280 -10.23 -8.39 0.86
C ALA A 280 -11.44 -7.58 0.37
N ASP A 281 -11.63 -6.37 0.90
CA ASP A 281 -12.75 -5.48 0.50
C ASP A 281 -12.78 -5.20 -1.02
N ARG A 282 -11.64 -5.33 -1.69
CA ARG A 282 -11.48 -5.22 -3.15
C ARG A 282 -10.74 -6.44 -3.68
N ASP A 283 -11.43 -7.56 -3.75
CA ASP A 283 -10.88 -8.79 -4.30
C ASP A 283 -10.96 -8.78 -5.83
N VAL A 284 -9.85 -8.43 -6.46
CA VAL A 284 -9.73 -8.39 -7.94
C VAL A 284 -9.95 -9.76 -8.59
N PHE A 285 -9.84 -10.85 -7.82
CA PHE A 285 -10.08 -12.21 -8.27
C PHE A 285 -11.45 -12.76 -7.86
N ALA A 286 -12.33 -11.92 -7.28
CA ALA A 286 -13.67 -12.36 -6.83
C ALA A 286 -14.48 -13.05 -7.91
N LEU A 287 -14.36 -12.60 -9.15
CA LEU A 287 -15.05 -13.21 -10.31
C LEU A 287 -14.54 -14.62 -10.64
N LEU A 288 -13.26 -14.92 -10.35
CA LEU A 288 -12.69 -16.25 -10.58
C LEU A 288 -13.12 -17.27 -9.54
N PHE A 289 -13.41 -16.82 -8.32
CA PHE A 289 -13.67 -17.72 -7.18
C PHE A 289 -15.15 -17.83 -6.84
N GLY A 290 -16.04 -17.09 -7.54
CA GLY A 290 -17.45 -17.06 -7.21
C GLY A 290 -17.72 -16.53 -5.79
N ALA A 291 -18.92 -16.84 -5.26
CA ALA A 291 -19.31 -16.39 -3.93
C ALA A 291 -18.70 -17.22 -2.79
N ASP A 292 -18.12 -18.40 -3.06
CA ASP A 292 -17.84 -19.41 -2.03
C ASP A 292 -16.37 -19.88 -2.03
N PRO A 293 -15.56 -19.58 -0.95
CA PRO A 293 -14.17 -20.03 -0.82
C PRO A 293 -13.96 -21.57 -0.83
N PRO A 294 -14.95 -22.42 -0.45
CA PRO A 294 -14.77 -23.87 -0.40
C PRO A 294 -14.50 -24.56 -1.74
N LEU A 295 -14.64 -23.87 -2.86
CA LEU A 295 -14.47 -24.44 -4.19
C LEU A 295 -13.03 -24.47 -4.71
N ILE A 296 -12.06 -23.97 -3.92
CA ILE A 296 -10.65 -23.98 -4.29
C ILE A 296 -9.95 -25.15 -3.60
N GLU A 297 -9.47 -26.11 -4.40
CA GLU A 297 -8.71 -27.25 -3.86
C GLU A 297 -7.22 -26.95 -3.80
N GLU A 298 -6.56 -27.53 -2.79
CA GLU A 298 -5.11 -27.48 -2.68
C GLU A 298 -4.42 -28.04 -3.93
N PRO A 299 -3.37 -27.35 -4.47
CA PRO A 299 -2.57 -27.91 -5.56
C PRO A 299 -2.00 -29.26 -5.13
N ARG A 300 -2.16 -30.28 -5.97
CA ARG A 300 -1.48 -31.56 -5.75
C ARG A 300 -0.03 -31.40 -6.20
N ALA A 301 0.89 -31.90 -5.39
CA ALA A 301 2.27 -32.07 -5.83
C ALA A 301 2.31 -32.91 -7.11
N PRO A 302 3.23 -32.62 -8.06
CA PRO A 302 3.39 -33.37 -9.29
C PRO A 302 3.74 -34.83 -9.05
#